data_b8483b8e7b9a98f6ccdcd6c91adc5de0
#
_entry.id   b8483b8e7b9a98f6ccdcd6c91adc5de0
#
_cell.length_a   1.000
_cell.length_b   1.000
_cell.length_c   1.000
_cell.angle_alpha   90.00
_cell.angle_beta   90.00
_cell.angle_gamma   90.00
#
_symmetry.space_group_name_H-M   'P 1'
#
loop_
_entity.id
_entity.type
_entity.pdbx_description
1 polymer ?
#
loop_
_entity_poly.entity_id
_entity_poly.type
_entity_poly.pdbx_seq_one_letter_code
_entity_poly.pdbx_strand_id
1 'polypeptide(L)'
;LTACSSSASSAAASSAAASSGAAAEPVELIVFAAASLTETLTAIGETYPAENPGVTFRFNFDSSGTLKTQIQEGADCDLFISAGQKQMNQLDSTASAEVNTEGLDFVDAESRVDLLENKVVLCVPEGSDKDIDSFDSLAEHLKAEDILFCMGNSDVPVGQYTQKILAYYDLDEAALAAAGVITYGSNVKEVT
;
A
#
# COMPACT_ATOMS: atom_id res chain seq x y z
N LEU A 1 -55.73 -67.64 11.25
CA LEU A 1 -57.01 -67.02 10.81
C LEU A 1 -56.91 -65.51 10.77
N THR A 2 -57.07 -64.97 9.59
CA THR A 2 -57.62 -63.67 9.17
C THR A 2 -56.69 -62.46 9.26
N ALA A 3 -56.33 -62.02 8.10
CA ALA A 3 -55.72 -60.75 7.72
C ALA A 3 -56.62 -59.56 8.01
N CYS A 4 -56.04 -58.38 8.15
CA CYS A 4 -56.59 -57.13 7.62
C CYS A 4 -55.46 -56.16 7.33
N SER A 5 -55.34 -55.77 6.10
CA SER A 5 -54.53 -54.69 5.57
C SER A 5 -55.03 -53.33 6.05
N SER A 6 -54.14 -52.40 6.32
CA SER A 6 -54.45 -50.99 6.28
C SER A 6 -53.22 -50.23 5.78
N SER A 7 -53.36 -49.71 4.57
CA SER A 7 -52.45 -48.80 3.92
C SER A 7 -52.45 -47.46 4.68
N ALA A 8 -51.28 -46.99 5.10
CA ALA A 8 -51.09 -45.63 5.59
C ALA A 8 -50.05 -44.95 4.67
N SER A 9 -50.53 -43.95 4.00
CA SER A 9 -49.80 -43.04 3.11
C SER A 9 -48.72 -42.32 3.88
N SER A 10 -47.45 -42.51 3.48
CA SER A 10 -46.32 -41.84 4.06
C SER A 10 -46.12 -40.51 3.35
N ALA A 11 -46.43 -39.39 4.00
CA ALA A 11 -46.10 -38.08 3.57
C ALA A 11 -44.62 -37.87 3.83
N ALA A 12 -43.85 -37.72 2.78
CA ALA A 12 -42.45 -37.34 2.82
C ALA A 12 -42.31 -35.87 3.31
N ALA A 13 -41.94 -35.70 4.57
CA ALA A 13 -41.49 -34.42 5.09
C ALA A 13 -40.08 -34.16 4.53
N SER A 14 -39.99 -33.25 3.58
CA SER A 14 -38.73 -32.70 3.11
C SER A 14 -38.09 -31.90 4.25
N SER A 15 -37.16 -32.49 4.95
CA SER A 15 -36.31 -31.79 5.89
C SER A 15 -35.31 -30.94 5.12
N ALA A 16 -35.63 -29.66 4.99
CA ALA A 16 -34.64 -28.67 4.58
C ALA A 16 -33.57 -28.62 5.68
N ALA A 17 -32.42 -29.21 5.42
CA ALA A 17 -31.24 -29.03 6.23
C ALA A 17 -30.83 -27.57 6.12
N ALA A 18 -31.16 -26.77 7.12
CA ALA A 18 -30.53 -25.49 7.32
C ALA A 18 -29.02 -25.76 7.56
N SER A 19 -28.24 -25.46 6.56
CA SER A 19 -26.79 -25.37 6.73
C SER A 19 -26.53 -24.26 7.74
N SER A 20 -26.37 -24.61 9.01
CA SER A 20 -25.78 -23.72 9.99
C SER A 20 -24.31 -23.55 9.62
N GLY A 21 -24.02 -22.50 8.84
CA GLY A 21 -22.66 -22.04 8.66
C GLY A 21 -22.08 -21.79 10.05
N ALA A 22 -21.08 -22.57 10.45
CA ALA A 22 -20.28 -22.24 11.63
C ALA A 22 -19.81 -20.80 11.46
N ALA A 23 -20.13 -19.93 12.41
CA ALA A 23 -19.56 -18.59 12.43
C ALA A 23 -18.05 -18.75 12.42
N ALA A 24 -17.40 -18.17 11.43
CA ALA A 24 -15.93 -18.18 11.37
C ALA A 24 -15.41 -17.51 12.64
N GLU A 25 -14.36 -18.06 13.24
CA GLU A 25 -13.69 -17.45 14.38
C GLU A 25 -13.26 -16.02 14.00
N PRO A 26 -13.41 -15.04 14.91
CA PRO A 26 -12.98 -13.68 14.64
C PRO A 26 -11.48 -13.62 14.32
N VAL A 27 -11.14 -12.90 13.24
CA VAL A 27 -9.77 -12.73 12.77
C VAL A 27 -9.45 -11.25 12.73
N GLU A 28 -8.35 -10.83 13.37
CA GLU A 28 -7.75 -9.51 13.17
C GLU A 28 -6.59 -9.64 12.17
N LEU A 29 -6.64 -8.87 11.10
CA LEU A 29 -5.57 -8.77 10.11
C LEU A 29 -4.71 -7.53 10.37
N ILE A 30 -3.40 -7.73 10.51
CA ILE A 30 -2.42 -6.67 10.67
C ILE A 30 -1.95 -6.24 9.29
N VAL A 31 -2.30 -5.02 8.90
CA VAL A 31 -2.04 -4.50 7.56
C VAL A 31 -1.03 -3.35 7.63
N PHE A 32 0.13 -3.56 7.05
CA PHE A 32 1.12 -2.51 6.84
C PHE A 32 0.93 -1.92 5.44
N ALA A 33 0.64 -0.64 5.37
CA ALA A 33 0.34 0.00 4.09
C ALA A 33 0.99 1.38 3.96
N ALA A 34 1.41 1.69 2.74
CA ALA A 34 1.96 3.00 2.43
C ALA A 34 1.01 4.13 2.86
N ALA A 35 1.56 5.21 3.42
CA ALA A 35 0.81 6.33 3.97
C ALA A 35 -0.18 6.97 2.98
N SER A 36 0.09 6.89 1.67
CA SER A 36 -0.82 7.34 0.61
C SER A 36 -2.17 6.59 0.58
N LEU A 37 -2.24 5.39 1.17
CA LEU A 37 -3.44 4.55 1.17
C LEU A 37 -4.29 4.73 2.44
N THR A 38 -3.89 5.59 3.38
CA THR A 38 -4.55 5.72 4.69
C THR A 38 -6.05 5.93 4.57
N GLU A 39 -6.51 6.88 3.77
CA GLU A 39 -7.93 7.22 3.66
C GLU A 39 -8.73 6.08 3.03
N THR A 40 -8.22 5.53 1.93
CA THR A 40 -8.89 4.44 1.21
C THR A 40 -8.99 3.17 2.04
N LEU A 41 -7.89 2.74 2.68
CA LEU A 41 -7.90 1.52 3.48
C LEU A 41 -8.68 1.68 4.80
N THR A 42 -8.68 2.88 5.39
CA THR A 42 -9.55 3.17 6.54
C THR A 42 -11.02 3.01 6.16
N ALA A 43 -11.46 3.58 5.03
CA ALA A 43 -12.82 3.44 4.54
C ALA A 43 -13.19 1.98 4.21
N ILE A 44 -12.26 1.22 3.64
CA ILE A 44 -12.45 -0.23 3.41
C ILE A 44 -12.59 -0.97 4.75
N GLY A 45 -11.73 -0.66 5.73
CA GLY A 45 -11.76 -1.28 7.05
C GLY A 45 -13.07 -1.05 7.81
N GLU A 46 -13.75 0.08 7.57
CA GLU A 46 -15.06 0.38 8.14
C GLU A 46 -16.19 -0.39 7.46
N THR A 47 -16.09 -0.64 6.15
CA THR A 47 -17.17 -1.24 5.34
C THR A 47 -17.05 -2.76 5.22
N TYR A 48 -15.85 -3.29 5.11
CA TYR A 48 -15.57 -4.71 4.87
C TYR A 48 -16.19 -5.67 5.91
N PRO A 49 -16.18 -5.36 7.23
CA PRO A 49 -16.78 -6.23 8.24
C PRO A 49 -18.30 -6.42 8.08
N ALA A 50 -18.99 -5.51 7.39
CA ALA A 50 -20.43 -5.66 7.13
C ALA A 50 -20.73 -6.82 6.17
N GLU A 51 -19.83 -7.08 5.22
CA GLU A 51 -19.94 -8.18 4.26
C GLU A 51 -19.19 -9.43 4.73
N ASN A 52 -18.20 -9.26 5.60
CA ASN A 52 -17.35 -10.32 6.13
C ASN A 52 -17.34 -10.28 7.68
N PRO A 53 -18.43 -10.69 8.35
CA PRO A 53 -18.53 -10.66 9.78
C PRO A 53 -17.43 -11.48 10.46
N GLY A 54 -16.77 -10.88 11.43
CA GLY A 54 -15.67 -11.51 12.18
C GLY A 54 -14.28 -11.13 11.67
N VAL A 55 -14.15 -10.40 10.56
CA VAL A 55 -12.87 -9.85 10.11
C VAL A 55 -12.72 -8.41 10.60
N THR A 56 -11.61 -8.11 11.25
CA THR A 56 -11.22 -6.75 11.66
C THR A 56 -9.82 -6.44 11.17
N PHE A 57 -9.46 -5.16 11.12
CA PHE A 57 -8.16 -4.71 10.63
C PHE A 57 -7.44 -3.87 11.68
N ARG A 58 -6.15 -4.10 11.80
CA ARG A 58 -5.22 -3.23 12.52
C ARG A 58 -4.22 -2.67 11.51
N PHE A 59 -4.39 -1.40 11.16
CA PHE A 59 -3.54 -0.73 10.18
C PHE A 59 -2.30 -0.10 10.82
N ASN A 60 -1.19 -0.19 10.11
CA ASN A 60 0.03 0.58 10.34
C ASN A 60 0.38 1.33 9.04
N PHE A 61 0.25 2.66 9.06
CA PHE A 61 0.48 3.50 7.90
C PHE A 61 1.77 4.31 8.07
N ASP A 62 2.72 4.08 7.16
CA ASP A 62 3.98 4.83 7.12
C ASP A 62 4.57 4.78 5.69
N SER A 63 5.80 5.28 5.51
CA SER A 63 6.53 5.06 4.28
C SER A 63 6.77 3.56 4.05
N SER A 64 6.75 3.14 2.78
CA SER A 64 7.02 1.73 2.45
C SER A 64 8.42 1.29 2.91
N GLY A 65 9.38 2.20 2.98
CA GLY A 65 10.73 1.92 3.50
C GLY A 65 10.73 1.65 5.00
N THR A 66 10.06 2.48 5.80
CA THR A 66 9.89 2.30 7.24
C THR A 66 9.18 0.98 7.54
N LEU A 67 8.07 0.70 6.85
CA LEU A 67 7.30 -0.52 7.04
C LEU A 67 8.11 -1.78 6.69
N LYS A 68 8.86 -1.74 5.59
CA LYS A 68 9.81 -2.79 5.21
C LYS A 68 10.82 -3.06 6.33
N THR A 69 11.38 -2.02 6.92
CA THR A 69 12.35 -2.15 8.02
C THR A 69 11.70 -2.78 9.26
N GLN A 70 10.49 -2.37 9.61
CA GLN A 70 9.75 -2.97 10.74
C GLN A 70 9.49 -4.47 10.52
N ILE A 71 9.11 -4.89 9.30
CA ILE A 71 8.94 -6.31 8.96
C ILE A 71 10.27 -7.06 9.10
N GLN A 72 11.34 -6.49 8.60
CA GLN A 72 12.70 -7.06 8.69
C GLN A 72 13.16 -7.21 10.15
N GLU A 73 12.74 -6.29 11.03
CA GLU A 73 13.02 -6.32 12.47
C GLU A 73 12.08 -7.26 13.24
N GLY A 74 11.16 -7.95 12.57
CA GLY A 74 10.29 -8.97 13.14
C GLY A 74 8.93 -8.46 13.62
N ALA A 75 8.46 -7.33 13.11
CA ALA A 75 7.09 -6.90 13.38
C ALA A 75 6.08 -7.84 12.72
N ASP A 76 5.02 -8.21 13.46
CA ASP A 76 3.92 -8.98 12.93
C ASP A 76 3.20 -8.21 11.82
N CYS A 77 3.04 -8.83 10.66
CA CYS A 77 2.40 -8.26 9.49
C CYS A 77 1.77 -9.37 8.65
N ASP A 78 0.45 -9.36 8.50
CA ASP A 78 -0.27 -10.33 7.68
C ASP A 78 -0.35 -9.89 6.21
N LEU A 79 -0.41 -8.57 5.98
CA LEU A 79 -0.52 -7.99 4.64
C LEU A 79 0.33 -6.74 4.53
N PHE A 80 1.26 -6.72 3.57
CA PHE A 80 2.08 -5.55 3.25
C PHE A 80 1.69 -4.95 1.89
N ILE A 81 1.28 -3.68 1.89
CA ILE A 81 0.91 -2.93 0.69
C ILE A 81 1.91 -1.79 0.47
N SER A 82 2.88 -2.05 -0.37
CA SER A 82 3.97 -1.12 -0.70
C SER A 82 3.58 -0.20 -1.86
N ALA A 83 3.93 1.09 -1.77
CA ALA A 83 3.80 2.04 -2.87
C ALA A 83 4.93 1.89 -3.92
N GLY A 84 5.93 1.04 -3.68
CA GLY A 84 7.05 0.84 -4.59
C GLY A 84 7.47 -0.63 -4.68
N GLN A 85 7.80 -1.07 -5.89
CA GLN A 85 8.28 -2.42 -6.17
C GLN A 85 9.60 -2.76 -5.46
N LYS A 86 10.48 -1.75 -5.25
CA LYS A 86 11.79 -1.96 -4.64
C LYS A 86 11.66 -2.53 -3.23
N GLN A 87 10.81 -1.95 -2.39
CA GLN A 87 10.63 -2.36 -1.00
C GLN A 87 10.06 -3.77 -0.90
N MET A 88 9.11 -4.10 -1.77
CA MET A 88 8.57 -5.45 -1.88
C MET A 88 9.65 -6.45 -2.33
N ASN A 89 10.40 -6.12 -3.38
CA ASN A 89 11.47 -6.98 -3.90
C ASN A 89 12.59 -7.23 -2.87
N GLN A 90 12.85 -6.27 -1.97
CA GLN A 90 13.85 -6.43 -0.90
C GLN A 90 13.45 -7.44 0.18
N LEU A 91 12.17 -7.78 0.30
CA LEU A 91 11.64 -8.77 1.24
C LEU A 91 11.34 -10.13 0.59
N ASP A 92 11.41 -10.21 -0.74
CA ASP A 92 11.01 -11.34 -1.56
C ASP A 92 12.24 -12.17 -1.98
N SER A 93 12.30 -13.42 -1.52
CA SER A 93 13.41 -14.34 -1.81
C SER A 93 13.52 -14.72 -3.30
N THR A 94 12.45 -14.50 -4.10
CA THR A 94 12.46 -14.74 -5.55
C THR A 94 13.04 -13.56 -6.34
N ALA A 95 13.26 -12.42 -5.71
CA ALA A 95 13.91 -11.28 -6.35
C ALA A 95 15.41 -11.51 -6.56
N SER A 96 16.00 -10.74 -7.49
CA SER A 96 17.44 -10.86 -7.74
C SER A 96 18.29 -10.50 -6.52
N ALA A 97 19.44 -11.15 -6.36
CA ALA A 97 20.38 -10.85 -5.28
C ALA A 97 20.95 -9.43 -5.32
N GLU A 98 20.82 -8.73 -6.45
CA GLU A 98 21.20 -7.31 -6.57
C GLU A 98 20.20 -6.39 -5.87
N VAL A 99 18.94 -6.82 -5.72
CA VAL A 99 17.87 -6.06 -5.07
C VAL A 99 17.63 -6.55 -3.65
N ASN A 100 17.48 -7.86 -3.45
CA ASN A 100 17.40 -8.50 -2.13
C ASN A 100 18.81 -8.92 -1.68
N THR A 101 19.63 -7.94 -1.35
CA THR A 101 21.05 -8.15 -0.99
C THR A 101 21.24 -8.90 0.32
N GLU A 102 20.23 -8.93 1.17
CA GLU A 102 20.25 -9.60 2.47
C GLU A 102 19.65 -11.01 2.43
N GLY A 103 19.09 -11.43 1.28
CA GLY A 103 18.47 -12.74 1.11
C GLY A 103 17.23 -12.94 1.99
N LEU A 104 16.45 -11.88 2.19
CA LEU A 104 15.25 -11.92 3.04
C LEU A 104 14.13 -12.73 2.37
N ASP A 105 13.34 -13.44 3.18
CA ASP A 105 12.23 -14.27 2.75
C ASP A 105 11.01 -14.02 3.65
N PHE A 106 10.38 -12.86 3.46
CA PHE A 106 9.21 -12.44 4.22
C PHE A 106 7.94 -12.39 3.39
N VAL A 107 8.05 -12.57 2.06
CA VAL A 107 6.93 -12.50 1.13
C VAL A 107 6.61 -13.88 0.61
N ASP A 108 5.36 -14.33 0.79
CA ASP A 108 4.85 -15.46 0.03
C ASP A 108 4.68 -15.03 -1.43
N ALA A 109 5.61 -15.48 -2.28
CA ALA A 109 5.67 -15.07 -3.68
C ALA A 109 4.40 -15.44 -4.47
N GLU A 110 3.66 -16.50 -4.07
CA GLU A 110 2.40 -16.90 -4.71
C GLU A 110 1.25 -15.94 -4.36
N SER A 111 1.34 -15.23 -3.23
CA SER A 111 0.35 -14.24 -2.79
C SER A 111 0.60 -12.84 -3.32
N ARG A 112 1.76 -12.59 -3.95
CA ARG A 112 2.15 -11.28 -4.43
C ARG A 112 1.32 -10.83 -5.64
N VAL A 113 0.74 -9.62 -5.55
CA VAL A 113 -0.11 -9.03 -6.58
C VAL A 113 0.32 -7.59 -6.87
N ASP A 114 0.45 -7.24 -8.14
CA ASP A 114 0.56 -5.85 -8.58
C ASP A 114 -0.86 -5.25 -8.61
N LEU A 115 -1.23 -4.57 -7.51
CA LEU A 115 -2.60 -4.13 -7.26
C LEU A 115 -2.98 -2.90 -8.08
N LEU A 116 -2.08 -1.89 -8.14
CA LEU A 116 -2.32 -0.58 -8.74
C LEU A 116 -1.04 -0.06 -9.43
N GLU A 117 -1.23 0.81 -10.40
CA GLU A 117 -0.15 1.59 -11.00
C GLU A 117 0.05 2.87 -10.18
N ASN A 118 1.29 3.12 -9.75
CA ASN A 118 1.67 4.35 -9.05
C ASN A 118 2.30 5.34 -10.03
N LYS A 119 1.79 6.58 -10.06
CA LYS A 119 2.31 7.66 -10.90
C LYS A 119 2.72 8.86 -10.05
N VAL A 120 3.91 9.39 -10.30
CA VAL A 120 4.35 10.64 -9.70
C VAL A 120 3.61 11.80 -10.38
N VAL A 121 3.09 12.70 -9.57
CA VAL A 121 2.45 13.93 -10.01
C VAL A 121 3.18 15.14 -9.42
N LEU A 122 3.12 16.26 -10.11
CA LEU A 122 3.58 17.55 -9.64
C LEU A 122 2.37 18.29 -9.04
N CYS A 123 2.48 18.70 -7.78
CA CYS A 123 1.48 19.52 -7.12
C CYS A 123 2.01 20.95 -6.95
N VAL A 124 1.16 21.91 -7.21
CA VAL A 124 1.45 23.34 -7.03
C VAL A 124 0.39 23.90 -6.10
N PRO A 125 0.74 24.74 -5.09
CA PRO A 125 -0.23 25.35 -4.21
C PRO A 125 -1.26 26.18 -4.98
N GLU A 126 -2.51 26.13 -4.53
CA GLU A 126 -3.58 26.95 -5.09
C GLU A 126 -3.21 28.46 -4.97
N GLY A 127 -3.35 29.18 -6.08
CA GLY A 127 -3.01 30.61 -6.14
C GLY A 127 -1.52 30.91 -6.23
N SER A 128 -0.69 29.91 -6.54
CA SER A 128 0.72 30.12 -6.87
C SER A 128 0.84 31.13 -8.01
N ASP A 129 1.77 32.09 -7.89
CA ASP A 129 2.15 33.05 -8.91
C ASP A 129 3.25 32.55 -9.84
N LYS A 130 3.70 31.31 -9.63
CA LYS A 130 4.71 30.63 -10.46
C LYS A 130 4.02 29.84 -11.56
N ASP A 131 4.46 30.05 -12.80
CA ASP A 131 3.95 29.34 -13.98
C ASP A 131 4.56 27.92 -14.07
N ILE A 132 4.28 27.08 -13.08
CA ILE A 132 4.72 25.68 -13.02
C ILE A 132 3.56 24.79 -13.43
N ASP A 133 3.56 24.34 -14.68
CA ASP A 133 2.53 23.49 -15.28
C ASP A 133 3.05 22.13 -15.79
N SER A 134 4.36 21.93 -15.70
CA SER A 134 5.08 20.77 -16.22
C SER A 134 6.37 20.51 -15.45
N PHE A 135 6.96 19.34 -15.64
CA PHE A 135 8.29 19.06 -15.11
C PHE A 135 9.38 19.89 -15.80
N ASP A 136 9.18 20.33 -17.05
CA ASP A 136 10.10 21.24 -17.74
C ASP A 136 10.14 22.61 -17.06
N SER A 137 8.98 23.22 -16.82
CA SER A 137 8.89 24.50 -16.09
C SER A 137 9.38 24.38 -14.64
N LEU A 138 9.10 23.28 -13.95
CA LEU A 138 9.68 23.00 -12.63
C LEU A 138 11.21 23.01 -12.69
N ALA A 139 11.81 22.35 -13.67
CA ALA A 139 13.27 22.28 -13.81
C ALA A 139 13.90 23.65 -14.05
N GLU A 140 13.24 24.53 -14.80
CA GLU A 140 13.69 25.93 -15.00
C GLU A 140 13.68 26.72 -13.69
N HIS A 141 12.61 26.61 -12.89
CA HIS A 141 12.52 27.26 -11.60
C HIS A 141 13.52 26.70 -10.57
N LEU A 142 13.79 25.39 -10.59
CA LEU A 142 14.81 24.78 -9.73
C LEU A 142 16.21 25.27 -10.10
N LYS A 143 16.52 25.43 -11.41
CA LYS A 143 17.80 26.02 -11.88
C LYS A 143 17.94 27.50 -11.51
N ALA A 144 16.82 28.21 -11.47
CA ALA A 144 16.78 29.61 -11.06
C ALA A 144 16.81 29.79 -9.54
N GLU A 145 16.63 28.72 -8.77
CA GLU A 145 16.56 28.72 -7.30
C GLU A 145 15.51 29.69 -6.75
N ASP A 146 14.39 29.89 -7.45
CA ASP A 146 13.37 30.90 -7.13
C ASP A 146 12.07 30.30 -6.56
N ILE A 147 12.07 29.01 -6.21
CA ILE A 147 10.99 28.26 -5.58
C ILE A 147 11.48 27.45 -4.40
N LEU A 148 10.53 27.03 -3.56
CA LEU A 148 10.74 25.96 -2.58
C LEU A 148 10.09 24.70 -3.09
N PHE A 149 10.84 23.60 -3.11
CA PHE A 149 10.42 22.31 -3.60
C PHE A 149 10.46 21.28 -2.47
N CYS A 150 9.32 20.68 -2.14
CA CYS A 150 9.26 19.57 -1.19
C CYS A 150 9.21 18.25 -1.95
N MET A 151 10.10 17.32 -1.61
CA MET A 151 10.12 15.97 -2.17
C MET A 151 10.26 14.92 -1.07
N GLY A 152 9.92 13.66 -1.37
CA GLY A 152 10.21 12.57 -0.45
C GLY A 152 11.72 12.34 -0.30
N ASN A 153 12.14 11.88 0.88
CA ASN A 153 13.52 11.44 1.06
C ASN A 153 13.79 10.11 0.31
N SER A 154 15.03 9.61 0.36
CA SER A 154 15.45 8.39 -0.36
C SER A 154 14.73 7.11 0.07
N ASP A 155 14.11 7.08 1.24
CA ASP A 155 13.40 5.91 1.76
C ASP A 155 11.93 5.87 1.31
N VAL A 156 11.43 6.99 0.79
CA VAL A 156 10.07 7.13 0.27
C VAL A 156 10.04 6.84 -1.23
N PRO A 157 9.14 5.98 -1.73
CA PRO A 157 9.05 5.68 -3.16
C PRO A 157 8.92 6.93 -4.05
N VAL A 158 8.10 7.92 -3.65
CA VAL A 158 7.99 9.19 -4.39
C VAL A 158 9.31 9.94 -4.43
N GLY A 159 10.13 9.91 -3.37
CA GLY A 159 11.46 10.50 -3.37
C GLY A 159 12.39 9.83 -4.38
N GLN A 160 12.41 8.49 -4.41
CA GLN A 160 13.22 7.73 -5.38
C GLN A 160 12.83 8.02 -6.85
N TYR A 161 11.54 8.22 -7.12
CA TYR A 161 11.09 8.63 -8.45
C TYR A 161 11.47 10.09 -8.76
N THR A 162 11.33 10.99 -7.79
CA THR A 162 11.74 12.40 -7.95
C THR A 162 13.24 12.53 -8.21
N GLN A 163 14.08 11.74 -7.55
CA GLN A 163 15.51 11.69 -7.84
C GLN A 163 15.82 11.35 -9.31
N LYS A 164 15.06 10.41 -9.90
CA LYS A 164 15.19 10.08 -11.32
C LYS A 164 14.75 11.23 -12.23
N ILE A 165 13.72 11.99 -11.82
CA ILE A 165 13.27 13.18 -12.55
C ILE A 165 14.37 14.26 -12.49
N LEU A 166 14.93 14.56 -11.32
CA LEU A 166 16.01 15.52 -11.17
C LEU A 166 17.22 15.13 -12.02
N ALA A 167 17.61 13.85 -12.01
CA ALA A 167 18.70 13.34 -12.83
C ALA A 167 18.43 13.47 -14.34
N TYR A 168 17.18 13.29 -14.79
CA TYR A 168 16.79 13.47 -16.18
C TYR A 168 16.99 14.93 -16.66
N TYR A 169 16.82 15.91 -15.78
CA TYR A 169 17.01 17.34 -16.07
C TYR A 169 18.42 17.84 -15.73
N ASP A 170 19.36 16.94 -15.42
CA ASP A 170 20.73 17.28 -15.00
C ASP A 170 20.77 18.23 -13.78
N LEU A 171 19.85 18.04 -12.83
CA LEU A 171 19.75 18.81 -11.58
C LEU A 171 20.49 18.10 -10.46
N ASP A 172 21.37 18.83 -9.77
CA ASP A 172 22.09 18.33 -8.58
C ASP A 172 21.23 18.50 -7.33
N GLU A 173 20.60 17.40 -6.87
CA GLU A 173 19.76 17.36 -5.67
C GLU A 173 20.53 17.90 -4.44
N ALA A 174 21.79 17.49 -4.26
CA ALA A 174 22.55 17.89 -3.07
C ALA A 174 22.87 19.38 -3.09
N ALA A 175 23.20 19.95 -4.24
CA ALA A 175 23.43 21.37 -4.41
C ALA A 175 22.14 22.19 -4.14
N LEU A 176 21.00 21.78 -4.68
CA LEU A 176 19.69 22.42 -4.44
C LEU A 176 19.25 22.33 -2.98
N ALA A 177 19.52 21.22 -2.33
CA ALA A 177 19.24 21.07 -0.90
C ALA A 177 20.15 21.97 -0.04
N ALA A 178 21.42 22.08 -0.37
CA ALA A 178 22.36 22.97 0.29
C ALA A 178 22.02 24.46 0.09
N ALA A 179 21.45 24.82 -1.05
CA ALA A 179 20.92 26.16 -1.34
C ALA A 179 19.58 26.44 -0.62
N GLY A 180 18.96 25.43 0.03
CA GLY A 180 17.67 25.57 0.71
C GLY A 180 16.48 25.55 -0.23
N VAL A 181 16.67 25.15 -1.48
CA VAL A 181 15.60 25.03 -2.50
C VAL A 181 14.78 23.75 -2.28
N ILE A 182 15.45 22.64 -1.90
CA ILE A 182 14.80 21.34 -1.64
C ILE A 182 14.64 21.13 -0.14
N THR A 183 13.44 20.67 0.23
CA THR A 183 13.11 20.11 1.55
C THR A 183 12.60 18.69 1.40
N TYR A 184 12.67 17.88 2.48
CA TYR A 184 12.34 16.46 2.42
C TYR A 184 11.22 16.10 3.38
N GLY A 185 10.24 15.34 2.87
CA GLY A 185 9.25 14.65 3.68
C GLY A 185 9.62 13.18 3.91
N SER A 186 9.22 12.63 5.03
CA SER A 186 9.46 11.22 5.41
C SER A 186 8.39 10.27 4.86
N ASN A 187 7.30 10.80 4.36
CA ASN A 187 6.21 10.08 3.70
C ASN A 187 5.48 11.00 2.71
N VAL A 188 4.60 10.42 1.88
CA VAL A 188 3.91 11.18 0.82
C VAL A 188 3.02 12.30 1.38
N LYS A 189 2.43 12.14 2.56
CA LYS A 189 1.55 13.17 3.17
C LYS A 189 2.31 14.41 3.66
N GLU A 190 3.60 14.28 3.90
CA GLU A 190 4.45 15.43 4.26
C GLU A 190 4.95 16.18 3.02
N VAL A 191 4.80 15.59 1.84
CA VAL A 191 5.22 16.16 0.55
C VAL A 191 4.06 16.90 -0.13
N THR A 192 2.82 16.56 0.19
CA THR A 192 1.59 17.17 -0.31
C THR A 192 0.93 18.02 0.77
#